data_c56a966987c072c7a046c724b2033fdd
#
_entry.id   c56a966987c072c7a046c724b2033fdd
#
_cell.length_a   1.000
_cell.length_b   1.000
_cell.length_c   1.000
_cell.angle_alpha   90.00
_cell.angle_beta   90.00
_cell.angle_gamma   90.00
#
_symmetry.space_group_name_H-M   'P 1'
#
loop_
_entity.id
_entity.type
_entity.pdbx_description
1 polymer ?
#
loop_
_entity_poly.entity_id
_entity_poly.type
_entity_poly.pdbx_seq_one_letter_code
_entity_poly.pdbx_strand_id
1 'polypeptide(L)'
;LAILGWTREEIRTIFDNKFDNMLHPDDRNLSSDYVTRILDTRGHGSAKDQIYRLLGKDGYHWVTDATTLVKSGNQTFFQGNITDFTDFVKAKEKKEQEIELQREIIEGLGKEYFSVLAVELDKDRVLSYRESGENGKIISDFCRKCGNRWSKIIPSYAEMMVSDNTNGEFENQLGLET
;
A
#
# COMPACT_ATOMS: atom_id res chain seq x y z
N LEU A 1 7.27 26.22 -7.61
CA LEU A 1 7.49 26.49 -6.17
C LEU A 1 6.20 26.89 -5.43
N ALA A 2 5.12 27.22 -6.16
CA ALA A 2 3.80 27.47 -5.56
C ALA A 2 3.28 26.27 -4.75
N ILE A 3 3.60 25.04 -5.16
CA ILE A 3 3.25 23.78 -4.48
C ILE A 3 3.84 23.70 -3.06
N LEU A 4 5.00 24.30 -2.81
CA LEU A 4 5.67 24.29 -1.51
C LEU A 4 5.33 25.52 -0.65
N GLY A 5 4.50 26.43 -1.18
CA GLY A 5 4.08 27.66 -0.49
C GLY A 5 5.15 28.74 -0.38
N TRP A 6 6.38 28.53 -0.88
CA TRP A 6 7.46 29.49 -0.77
C TRP A 6 7.41 30.55 -1.89
N THR A 7 7.64 31.80 -1.52
CA THR A 7 7.93 32.87 -2.49
C THR A 7 9.38 32.80 -2.94
N ARG A 8 9.68 33.44 -4.07
CA ARG A 8 11.06 33.50 -4.60
C ARG A 8 12.02 34.22 -3.63
N GLU A 9 11.52 35.21 -2.89
CA GLU A 9 12.31 35.96 -1.92
C GLU A 9 12.63 35.11 -0.68
N GLU A 10 11.66 34.39 -0.16
CA GLU A 10 11.87 33.45 0.95
C GLU A 10 12.88 32.35 0.57
N ILE A 11 12.83 31.81 -0.63
CA ILE A 11 13.82 30.82 -1.08
C ILE A 11 15.23 31.40 -1.10
N ARG A 12 15.37 32.65 -1.56
CA ARG A 12 16.67 33.31 -1.58
C ARG A 12 17.21 33.56 -0.17
N THR A 13 16.36 34.00 0.75
CA THR A 13 16.78 34.40 2.11
C THR A 13 16.93 33.23 3.06
N ILE A 14 16.03 32.25 3.00
CA ILE A 14 16.01 31.10 3.93
C ILE A 14 16.93 29.99 3.47
N PHE A 15 16.99 29.75 2.16
CA PHE A 15 17.70 28.59 1.60
C PHE A 15 18.95 28.99 0.80
N ASP A 16 19.40 30.26 0.86
CA ASP A 16 20.54 30.78 0.07
C ASP A 16 20.39 30.55 -1.44
N ASN A 17 19.18 30.47 -1.92
CA ASN A 17 18.87 30.06 -3.29
C ASN A 17 19.51 28.72 -3.71
N LYS A 18 19.75 27.84 -2.73
CA LYS A 18 20.31 26.49 -2.94
C LYS A 18 19.21 25.44 -2.79
N PHE A 19 19.03 24.66 -3.83
CA PHE A 19 18.03 23.59 -3.86
C PHE A 19 18.27 22.54 -2.77
N ASP A 20 19.54 22.19 -2.52
CA ASP A 20 19.91 21.16 -1.53
C ASP A 20 19.49 21.54 -0.09
N ASN A 21 19.35 22.85 0.20
CA ASN A 21 18.89 23.29 1.51
C ASN A 21 17.38 23.03 1.74
N MET A 22 16.64 22.79 0.66
CA MET A 22 15.22 22.43 0.71
C MET A 22 14.98 20.91 0.81
N LEU A 23 16.01 20.11 0.52
CA LEU A 23 15.91 18.65 0.56
C LEU A 23 15.86 18.13 1.99
N HIS A 24 15.08 17.06 2.17
CA HIS A 24 15.17 16.29 3.42
C HIS A 24 16.61 15.79 3.62
N PRO A 25 17.14 15.81 4.86
CA PRO A 25 18.52 15.38 5.13
C PRO A 25 18.91 14.03 4.55
N ASP A 26 18.01 13.05 4.65
CA ASP A 26 18.23 11.67 4.16
C ASP A 26 18.28 11.60 2.62
N ASP A 27 17.68 12.58 1.92
CA ASP A 27 17.52 12.55 0.47
C ASP A 27 18.61 13.36 -0.26
N ARG A 28 19.51 14.01 0.46
CA ARG A 28 20.58 14.85 -0.12
C ARG A 28 21.51 14.10 -1.05
N ASN A 29 21.86 12.87 -0.72
CA ASN A 29 22.72 12.04 -1.56
C ASN A 29 22.04 11.66 -2.90
N LEU A 30 20.71 11.53 -2.90
CA LEU A 30 19.93 11.21 -4.10
C LEU A 30 20.01 12.34 -5.14
N SER A 31 20.08 13.59 -4.70
CA SER A 31 20.17 14.77 -5.59
C SER A 31 21.48 14.79 -6.37
N SER A 32 22.61 14.54 -5.72
CA SER A 32 23.93 14.55 -6.40
C SER A 32 24.05 13.44 -7.45
N ASP A 33 23.58 12.23 -7.13
CA ASP A 33 23.56 11.11 -8.05
C ASP A 33 22.62 11.34 -9.23
N TYR A 34 21.50 12.03 -9.00
CA TYR A 34 20.54 12.36 -10.02
C TYR A 34 21.11 13.37 -11.02
N VAL A 35 21.73 14.46 -10.52
CA VAL A 35 22.40 15.44 -11.36
C VAL A 35 23.49 14.79 -12.20
N THR A 36 24.33 13.92 -11.61
CA THR A 36 25.38 13.20 -12.33
C THR A 36 24.77 12.35 -13.46
N ARG A 37 23.70 11.62 -13.20
CA ARG A 37 23.01 10.82 -14.23
C ARG A 37 22.47 11.67 -15.37
N ILE A 38 21.89 12.85 -15.07
CA ILE A 38 21.39 13.77 -16.11
C ILE A 38 22.55 14.27 -16.99
N LEU A 39 23.68 14.60 -16.39
CA LEU A 39 24.86 15.06 -17.11
C LEU A 39 25.45 13.97 -18.02
N ASP A 40 25.45 12.73 -17.56
CA ASP A 40 25.95 11.56 -18.31
C ASP A 40 25.11 11.25 -19.56
N THR A 41 23.82 11.61 -19.58
CA THR A 41 22.96 11.42 -20.75
C THR A 41 23.34 12.32 -21.93
N ARG A 42 24.30 13.23 -21.76
CA ARG A 42 24.77 14.22 -22.78
C ARG A 42 23.64 14.99 -23.48
N GLY A 43 22.51 15.19 -22.77
CA GLY A 43 21.34 15.87 -23.30
C GLY A 43 20.48 15.03 -24.25
N HIS A 44 20.66 13.71 -24.30
CA HIS A 44 19.87 12.79 -25.10
C HIS A 44 19.15 11.79 -24.18
N GLY A 45 18.10 12.25 -23.54
CA GLY A 45 17.24 11.43 -22.69
C GLY A 45 16.81 12.15 -21.41
N SER A 46 15.66 11.78 -20.87
CA SER A 46 15.27 12.11 -19.51
C SER A 46 15.88 11.08 -18.57
N ALA A 47 16.49 11.53 -17.48
CA ALA A 47 16.72 10.61 -16.36
C ALA A 47 15.36 10.08 -15.89
N LYS A 48 15.33 8.85 -15.37
CA LYS A 48 14.11 8.36 -14.71
C LYS A 48 13.67 9.36 -13.64
N ASP A 49 12.36 9.56 -13.51
CA ASP A 49 11.80 10.44 -12.49
C ASP A 49 12.40 10.08 -11.12
N GLN A 50 12.89 11.10 -10.45
CA GLN A 50 13.47 10.96 -9.12
C GLN A 50 12.41 11.33 -8.09
N ILE A 51 12.33 10.55 -7.03
CA ILE A 51 11.43 10.79 -5.90
C ILE A 51 12.24 11.20 -4.70
N TYR A 52 11.88 12.30 -4.06
CA TYR A 52 12.50 12.81 -2.84
C TYR A 52 11.56 13.75 -2.09
N ARG A 53 11.97 14.19 -0.89
CA ARG A 53 11.20 15.08 -0.04
C ARG A 53 11.75 16.50 -0.09
N LEU A 54 10.87 17.47 -0.34
CA LEU A 54 11.18 18.90 -0.30
C LEU A 54 10.45 19.58 0.86
N LEU A 55 11.13 20.48 1.52
CA LEU A 55 10.56 21.28 2.59
C LEU A 55 9.60 22.32 2.02
N GLY A 56 8.34 22.24 2.38
CA GLY A 56 7.32 23.25 2.20
C GLY A 56 7.09 24.06 3.48
N LYS A 57 6.19 25.04 3.44
CA LYS A 57 5.83 25.84 4.64
C LYS A 57 5.08 25.04 5.70
N ASP A 58 4.38 24.00 5.29
CA ASP A 58 3.56 23.10 6.12
C ASP A 58 4.23 21.75 6.42
N GLY A 59 5.49 21.59 5.99
CA GLY A 59 6.25 20.37 6.23
C GLY A 59 6.91 19.81 4.97
N TYR A 60 7.39 18.57 5.05
CA TYR A 60 7.99 17.91 3.90
C TYR A 60 6.93 17.34 2.96
N HIS A 61 7.11 17.64 1.67
CA HIS A 61 6.31 17.14 0.56
C HIS A 61 7.07 16.08 -0.22
N TRP A 62 6.44 14.98 -0.51
CA TRP A 62 6.94 14.01 -1.47
C TRP A 62 6.75 14.56 -2.88
N VAL A 63 7.82 14.63 -3.63
CA VAL A 63 7.78 15.12 -5.00
C VAL A 63 8.42 14.15 -5.97
N THR A 64 7.90 14.14 -7.21
CA THR A 64 8.61 13.56 -8.35
C THR A 64 9.24 14.67 -9.14
N ASP A 65 10.47 14.45 -9.59
CA ASP A 65 11.23 15.37 -10.43
C ASP A 65 11.60 14.70 -11.74
N ALA A 66 11.11 15.28 -12.82
CA ALA A 66 11.48 14.93 -14.19
C ALA A 66 12.33 16.06 -14.77
N THR A 67 13.65 15.98 -14.59
CA THR A 67 14.59 16.99 -15.06
C THR A 67 15.29 16.57 -16.33
N THR A 68 15.41 17.51 -17.27
CA THR A 68 16.09 17.37 -18.55
C THR A 68 17.12 18.47 -18.74
N LEU A 69 18.15 18.21 -19.59
CA LEU A 69 19.06 19.24 -20.06
C LEU A 69 18.50 19.89 -21.32
N VAL A 70 18.40 21.22 -21.28
CA VAL A 70 17.94 22.01 -22.42
C VAL A 70 19.08 22.93 -22.86
N LYS A 71 19.41 22.94 -24.16
CA LYS A 71 20.38 23.85 -24.77
C LYS A 71 19.65 25.02 -25.42
N SER A 72 20.09 26.23 -25.11
CA SER A 72 19.62 27.46 -25.76
C SER A 72 20.82 28.32 -26.14
N GLY A 73 21.13 28.34 -27.42
CA GLY A 73 22.37 28.96 -27.92
C GLY A 73 23.62 28.30 -27.33
N ASN A 74 24.43 29.07 -26.66
CA ASN A 74 25.69 28.63 -26.03
C ASN A 74 25.53 28.25 -24.55
N GLN A 75 24.30 28.26 -24.03
CA GLN A 75 24.00 27.97 -22.62
C GLN A 75 23.26 26.64 -22.48
N THR A 76 23.53 25.93 -21.40
CA THR A 76 22.86 24.71 -21.04
C THR A 76 22.11 24.89 -19.70
N PHE A 77 20.86 24.51 -19.65
CA PHE A 77 20.01 24.67 -18.49
C PHE A 77 19.44 23.32 -18.07
N PHE A 78 19.22 23.17 -16.77
CA PHE A 78 18.31 22.12 -16.23
C PHE A 78 16.89 22.65 -16.28
N GLN A 79 16.00 21.90 -16.90
CA GLN A 79 14.57 22.14 -16.87
C GLN A 79 13.91 20.98 -16.11
N GLY A 80 13.46 21.23 -14.89
CA GLY A 80 12.78 20.27 -14.02
C GLY A 80 11.28 20.52 -13.93
N ASN A 81 10.50 19.44 -14.02
CA ASN A 81 9.10 19.43 -13.69
C ASN A 81 8.92 18.70 -12.35
N ILE A 82 8.54 19.45 -11.32
CA ILE A 82 8.30 18.94 -9.98
C ILE A 82 6.81 18.78 -9.77
N THR A 83 6.37 17.58 -9.42
CA THR A 83 4.97 17.25 -9.10
C THR A 83 4.88 16.77 -7.66
N ASP A 84 4.00 17.37 -6.88
CA ASP A 84 3.68 16.94 -5.53
C ASP A 84 2.73 15.73 -5.58
N PHE A 85 3.06 14.68 -4.88
CA PHE A 85 2.23 13.49 -4.73
C PHE A 85 2.15 13.02 -3.27
N THR A 86 2.34 13.96 -2.34
CA THR A 86 2.28 13.72 -0.90
C THR A 86 0.97 13.03 -0.48
N ASP A 87 -0.15 13.48 -1.02
CA ASP A 87 -1.46 12.89 -0.70
C ASP A 87 -1.56 11.44 -1.14
N PHE A 88 -0.96 11.10 -2.28
CA PHE A 88 -0.92 9.72 -2.74
C PHE A 88 -0.08 8.84 -1.80
N VAL A 89 1.10 9.33 -1.38
CA VAL A 89 1.96 8.59 -0.43
C VAL A 89 1.24 8.39 0.90
N LYS A 90 0.66 9.45 1.47
CA LYS A 90 -0.11 9.37 2.72
C LYS A 90 -1.29 8.40 2.64
N ALA A 91 -2.03 8.42 1.53
CA ALA A 91 -3.14 7.50 1.32
C ALA A 91 -2.68 6.03 1.22
N LYS A 92 -1.54 5.81 0.56
CA LYS A 92 -0.92 4.48 0.45
C LYS A 92 -0.45 3.97 1.82
N GLU A 93 0.29 4.79 2.57
CA GLU A 93 0.76 4.45 3.92
C GLU A 93 -0.40 4.14 4.87
N LYS A 94 -1.46 4.95 4.83
CA LYS A 94 -2.67 4.70 5.62
C LYS A 94 -3.30 3.35 5.29
N LYS A 95 -3.40 3.04 4.01
CA LYS A 95 -3.96 1.74 3.56
C LYS A 95 -3.08 0.56 4.00
N GLU A 96 -1.76 0.71 3.93
CA GLU A 96 -0.82 -0.30 4.40
C GLU A 96 -0.95 -0.52 5.92
N GLN A 97 -1.09 0.56 6.71
CA GLN A 97 -1.34 0.48 8.15
C GLN A 97 -2.68 -0.19 8.47
N GLU A 98 -3.75 0.11 7.72
CA GLU A 98 -5.04 -0.54 7.90
C GLU A 98 -4.96 -2.06 7.64
N ILE A 99 -4.24 -2.46 6.60
CA ILE A 99 -4.03 -3.88 6.27
C ILE A 99 -3.22 -4.58 7.37
N GLU A 100 -2.16 -3.94 7.88
CA GLU A 100 -1.34 -4.52 8.94
C GLU A 100 -2.12 -4.66 10.25
N LEU A 101 -2.91 -3.65 10.61
CA LEU A 101 -3.80 -3.72 11.77
C LEU A 101 -4.82 -4.85 11.64
N GLN A 102 -5.44 -5.02 10.47
CA GLN A 102 -6.35 -6.13 10.21
C GLN A 102 -5.65 -7.48 10.38
N ARG A 103 -4.42 -7.58 9.90
CA ARG A 103 -3.59 -8.78 10.06
C ARG A 103 -3.28 -9.07 11.53
N GLU A 104 -2.87 -8.07 12.29
CA GLU A 104 -2.61 -8.21 13.74
C GLU A 104 -3.85 -8.66 14.52
N ILE A 105 -5.03 -8.12 14.18
CA ILE A 105 -6.30 -8.53 14.78
C ILE A 105 -6.57 -10.01 14.47
N ILE A 106 -6.44 -10.44 13.23
CA ILE A 106 -6.65 -11.83 12.82
C ILE A 106 -5.64 -12.76 13.51
N GLU A 107 -4.38 -12.36 13.60
CA GLU A 107 -3.36 -13.12 14.31
C GLU A 107 -3.63 -13.19 15.82
N GLY A 108 -4.14 -12.11 16.42
CA GLY A 108 -4.55 -12.06 17.82
C GLY A 108 -5.70 -13.01 18.11
N LEU A 109 -6.76 -12.96 17.31
CA LEU A 109 -7.88 -13.89 17.40
C LEU A 109 -7.44 -15.34 17.21
N GLY A 110 -6.51 -15.57 16.31
CA GLY A 110 -6.02 -16.91 16.04
C GLY A 110 -5.20 -17.56 17.16
N LYS A 111 -4.83 -16.84 18.24
CA LYS A 111 -4.23 -17.47 19.43
C LYS A 111 -5.24 -18.32 20.21
N GLU A 112 -6.51 -17.91 20.15
CA GLU A 112 -7.60 -18.59 20.83
C GLU A 112 -8.34 -19.60 19.92
N TYR A 113 -8.23 -19.42 18.60
CA TYR A 113 -8.93 -20.25 17.62
C TYR A 113 -7.94 -20.96 16.69
N PHE A 114 -8.21 -22.22 16.38
CA PHE A 114 -7.40 -23.02 15.45
C PHE A 114 -7.67 -22.68 13.96
N SER A 115 -8.78 -22.01 13.66
CA SER A 115 -9.11 -21.53 12.32
C SER A 115 -9.88 -20.21 12.37
N VAL A 116 -9.57 -19.29 11.46
CA VAL A 116 -10.32 -18.06 11.23
C VAL A 116 -10.68 -17.99 9.76
N LEU A 117 -12.00 -17.98 9.50
CA LEU A 117 -12.57 -17.98 8.16
C LEU A 117 -13.37 -16.69 7.94
N ALA A 118 -13.32 -16.14 6.73
CA ALA A 118 -14.27 -15.13 6.28
C ALA A 118 -15.17 -15.71 5.20
N VAL A 119 -16.42 -15.30 5.20
CA VAL A 119 -17.41 -15.73 4.21
C VAL A 119 -17.91 -14.51 3.44
N GLU A 120 -17.69 -14.54 2.12
CA GLU A 120 -18.30 -13.59 1.19
C GLU A 120 -19.64 -14.19 0.70
N LEU A 121 -20.72 -13.84 1.38
CA LEU A 121 -22.04 -14.43 1.11
C LEU A 121 -22.52 -14.16 -0.33
N ASP A 122 -22.32 -12.94 -0.83
CA ASP A 122 -22.70 -12.55 -2.18
C ASP A 122 -21.98 -13.35 -3.28
N LYS A 123 -20.81 -13.91 -2.97
CA LYS A 123 -20.00 -14.69 -3.89
C LYS A 123 -20.01 -16.16 -3.58
N ASP A 124 -20.75 -16.58 -2.56
CA ASP A 124 -20.76 -17.95 -2.03
C ASP A 124 -19.33 -18.47 -1.83
N ARG A 125 -18.46 -17.69 -1.19
CA ARG A 125 -17.03 -18.00 -1.09
C ARG A 125 -16.52 -17.94 0.34
N VAL A 126 -15.74 -18.93 0.72
CA VAL A 126 -15.01 -18.96 1.99
C VAL A 126 -13.53 -18.67 1.76
N LEU A 127 -12.99 -17.78 2.56
CA LEU A 127 -11.58 -17.42 2.60
C LEU A 127 -10.98 -17.86 3.94
N SER A 128 -9.88 -18.60 3.91
CA SER A 128 -9.13 -18.92 5.12
C SER A 128 -8.11 -17.85 5.39
N TYR A 129 -8.18 -17.19 6.54
CA TYR A 129 -7.19 -16.20 6.95
C TYR A 129 -6.08 -16.80 7.80
N ARG A 130 -6.43 -17.84 8.57
CA ARG A 130 -5.47 -18.50 9.45
C ARG A 130 -5.84 -19.96 9.66
N GLU A 131 -4.80 -20.77 9.71
CA GLU A 131 -4.83 -22.18 10.06
C GLU A 131 -3.76 -22.43 11.13
N SER A 132 -4.10 -23.07 12.22
CA SER A 132 -3.16 -23.38 13.30
C SER A 132 -3.33 -24.83 13.74
N GLY A 133 -2.21 -25.56 13.76
CA GLY A 133 -2.18 -26.95 14.18
C GLY A 133 -2.90 -27.90 13.22
N GLU A 134 -3.11 -29.12 13.69
CA GLU A 134 -3.72 -30.20 12.92
C GLU A 134 -5.21 -29.95 12.61
N ASN A 135 -5.94 -29.41 13.60
CA ASN A 135 -7.35 -29.08 13.45
C ASN A 135 -7.59 -27.97 12.41
N GLY A 136 -6.72 -26.94 12.35
CA GLY A 136 -6.82 -25.91 11.33
C GLY A 136 -6.66 -26.45 9.91
N LYS A 137 -5.73 -27.39 9.72
CA LYS A 137 -5.53 -28.08 8.43
C LYS A 137 -6.74 -28.92 8.05
N ILE A 138 -7.36 -29.63 9.00
CA ILE A 138 -8.56 -30.43 8.74
C ILE A 138 -9.69 -29.54 8.21
N ILE A 139 -9.94 -28.40 8.86
CA ILE A 139 -10.98 -27.44 8.43
C ILE A 139 -10.67 -26.89 7.02
N SER A 140 -9.43 -26.49 6.77
CA SER A 140 -9.04 -25.95 5.48
C SER A 140 -9.15 -26.99 4.36
N ASP A 141 -8.72 -28.21 4.61
CA ASP A 141 -8.85 -29.31 3.64
C ASP A 141 -10.31 -29.65 3.36
N PHE A 142 -11.15 -29.58 4.39
CA PHE A 142 -12.60 -29.74 4.26
C PHE A 142 -13.20 -28.62 3.39
N CYS A 143 -12.91 -27.36 3.67
CA CYS A 143 -13.35 -26.24 2.86
C CYS A 143 -12.93 -26.39 1.39
N ARG A 144 -11.69 -26.80 1.15
CA ARG A 144 -11.16 -27.06 -0.21
C ARG A 144 -11.91 -28.17 -0.94
N LYS A 145 -12.23 -29.26 -0.24
CA LYS A 145 -13.05 -30.38 -0.81
C LYS A 145 -14.43 -29.91 -1.22
N CYS A 146 -15.02 -28.97 -0.48
CA CYS A 146 -16.29 -28.32 -0.83
C CYS A 146 -16.16 -27.22 -1.89
N GLY A 147 -14.97 -27.03 -2.47
CA GLY A 147 -14.68 -25.99 -3.47
C GLY A 147 -14.69 -24.58 -2.91
N ASN A 148 -14.47 -24.42 -1.60
CA ASN A 148 -14.54 -23.16 -0.84
C ASN A 148 -15.88 -22.43 -0.99
N ARG A 149 -16.97 -23.18 -1.21
CA ARG A 149 -18.32 -22.64 -1.31
C ARG A 149 -19.07 -22.79 0.00
N TRP A 150 -19.54 -21.66 0.54
CA TRP A 150 -20.29 -21.64 1.79
C TRP A 150 -21.54 -22.53 1.74
N SER A 151 -22.30 -22.43 0.65
CA SER A 151 -23.49 -23.24 0.40
C SER A 151 -23.26 -24.76 0.41
N LYS A 152 -22.03 -25.20 0.20
CA LYS A 152 -21.65 -26.62 0.25
C LYS A 152 -21.01 -27.02 1.56
N ILE A 153 -20.27 -26.08 2.18
CA ILE A 153 -19.55 -26.35 3.43
C ILE A 153 -20.52 -26.61 4.56
N ILE A 154 -21.55 -25.78 4.72
CA ILE A 154 -22.46 -25.88 5.85
C ILE A 154 -23.27 -27.19 5.87
N PRO A 155 -23.95 -27.59 4.79
CA PRO A 155 -24.65 -28.87 4.79
C PRO A 155 -23.71 -30.05 5.03
N SER A 156 -22.56 -30.07 4.39
CA SER A 156 -21.58 -31.13 4.56
C SER A 156 -20.97 -31.18 5.97
N TYR A 157 -20.79 -30.04 6.62
CA TYR A 157 -20.34 -29.96 8.00
C TYR A 157 -21.43 -30.42 8.97
N ALA A 158 -22.66 -29.99 8.75
CA ALA A 158 -23.82 -30.38 9.53
C ALA A 158 -24.02 -31.90 9.50
N GLU A 159 -23.96 -32.51 8.33
CA GLU A 159 -24.09 -33.95 8.15
C GLU A 159 -22.98 -34.76 8.86
N MET A 160 -21.75 -34.20 8.91
CA MET A 160 -20.58 -34.89 9.44
C MET A 160 -20.40 -34.69 10.97
N MET A 161 -20.71 -33.49 11.49
CA MET A 161 -20.32 -33.06 12.83
C MET A 161 -21.47 -32.71 13.77
N VAL A 162 -22.68 -32.50 13.24
CA VAL A 162 -23.85 -32.12 14.04
C VAL A 162 -24.77 -33.32 14.18
N SER A 163 -25.29 -33.54 15.38
CA SER A 163 -26.24 -34.65 15.59
C SER A 163 -27.56 -34.40 14.87
N ASP A 164 -28.21 -35.46 14.41
CA ASP A 164 -29.46 -35.41 13.64
C ASP A 164 -30.56 -34.55 14.29
N ASN A 165 -30.58 -34.46 15.63
CA ASN A 165 -31.59 -33.69 16.37
C ASN A 165 -31.39 -32.17 16.34
N THR A 166 -30.20 -31.67 15.96
CA THR A 166 -29.84 -30.24 15.96
C THR A 166 -29.43 -29.72 14.59
N ASN A 167 -29.43 -30.59 13.60
CA ASN A 167 -28.94 -30.25 12.25
C ASN A 167 -29.78 -29.14 11.60
N GLY A 168 -31.10 -29.18 11.66
CA GLY A 168 -31.99 -28.17 11.12
C GLY A 168 -31.90 -26.80 11.81
N GLU A 169 -31.66 -26.77 13.12
CA GLU A 169 -31.43 -25.51 13.86
C GLU A 169 -30.10 -24.88 13.50
N PHE A 170 -29.08 -25.70 13.32
CA PHE A 170 -27.75 -25.25 12.93
C PHE A 170 -27.73 -24.61 11.51
N GLU A 171 -28.41 -25.24 10.56
CA GLU A 171 -28.54 -24.72 9.20
C GLU A 171 -29.31 -23.39 9.16
N ASN A 172 -30.42 -23.29 9.90
CA ASN A 172 -31.24 -22.08 10.01
C ASN A 172 -30.46 -20.90 10.65
N GLN A 173 -29.68 -21.13 11.69
CA GLN A 173 -28.87 -20.09 12.35
C GLN A 173 -27.79 -19.51 11.45
N LEU A 174 -27.33 -20.26 10.46
CA LEU A 174 -26.28 -19.82 9.52
C LEU A 174 -26.83 -19.20 8.25
N GLY A 175 -28.17 -18.95 8.19
CA GLY A 175 -28.79 -18.19 7.10
C GLY A 175 -28.91 -18.98 5.79
N LEU A 176 -28.97 -20.31 5.88
CA LEU A 176 -29.25 -21.18 4.74
C LEU A 176 -30.77 -21.42 4.64
N GLU A 177 -31.56 -20.35 4.65
CA GLU A 177 -32.97 -20.49 4.26
C GLU A 177 -33.02 -20.79 2.75
N THR A 178 -33.59 -21.95 2.46
CA THR A 178 -33.93 -22.41 1.08
C THR A 178 -35.04 -21.58 0.47
#